data_c63c5f6bbd4d68cefbad2ba4a757fb32
#
_entry.id   c63c5f6bbd4d68cefbad2ba4a757fb32
#
_cell.length_a   1.000
_cell.length_b   1.000
_cell.length_c   1.000
_cell.angle_alpha   90.00
_cell.angle_beta   90.00
_cell.angle_gamma   90.00
#
_symmetry.space_group_name_H-M   'P 1'
#
loop_
_entity.id
_entity.type
_entity.pdbx_description
1 polymer ?
#
loop_
_entity_poly.entity_id
_entity_poly.type
_entity_poly.pdbx_seq_one_letter_code
_entity_poly.pdbx_strand_id
1 'polypeptide(L)'
;EPTIQQIESYDTTTVRASVPMYLLSKYIKEKTDIKVILSGEGSDELSGSYLYFHKAPSPKHFQDECIRLVKDVQYFDVLRGEKTTAGNGLEIRVPFFDKTFVKEYMSVDPKLKIVRNGYEKFLLRKAYEDDLPHDIVWRRKDGFSDGVSSTEKPWYQVIEDYTKEHKYTEKQYYLELFKKYYNGCEYICPYEWLPKWIDQTNPSGRLILD
;
A
#
# COMPACT_ATOMS: atom_id res chain seq x y z
N GLU A 1 -2.69 14.80 -11.48
CA GLU A 1 -1.45 15.35 -12.03
C GLU A 1 -0.49 15.80 -10.90
N PRO A 2 -0.85 16.71 -9.97
CA PRO A 2 0.08 17.12 -8.88
C PRO A 2 0.63 15.97 -8.06
N THR A 3 -0.18 14.94 -7.80
CA THR A 3 0.25 13.77 -7.03
C THR A 3 1.37 13.01 -7.73
N ILE A 4 1.27 12.77 -9.05
CA ILE A 4 2.32 12.07 -9.82
C ILE A 4 3.61 12.89 -9.81
N GLN A 5 3.51 14.21 -9.98
CA GLN A 5 4.66 15.11 -9.85
C GLN A 5 5.30 15.00 -8.46
N GLN A 6 4.49 14.97 -7.41
CA GLN A 6 4.99 14.93 -6.03
C GLN A 6 5.66 13.60 -5.67
N ILE A 7 5.06 12.47 -6.08
CA ILE A 7 5.59 11.14 -5.72
C ILE A 7 6.69 10.63 -6.65
N GLU A 8 6.89 11.28 -7.79
CA GLU A 8 7.90 10.88 -8.79
C GLU A 8 7.74 9.41 -9.23
N SER A 9 6.51 8.95 -9.37
CA SER A 9 6.19 7.57 -9.77
C SER A 9 4.95 7.52 -10.66
N TYR A 10 4.91 6.53 -11.54
CA TYR A 10 3.76 6.22 -12.41
C TYR A 10 3.24 4.79 -12.20
N ASP A 11 3.76 4.08 -11.21
CA ASP A 11 3.22 2.77 -10.83
C ASP A 11 1.75 2.89 -10.42
N THR A 12 0.89 2.07 -11.03
CA THR A 12 -0.57 2.19 -10.90
C THR A 12 -1.04 2.09 -9.46
N THR A 13 -0.56 1.09 -8.71
CA THR A 13 -0.93 0.87 -7.31
C THR A 13 -0.47 2.02 -6.43
N THR A 14 0.77 2.46 -6.62
CA THR A 14 1.36 3.58 -5.89
C THR A 14 0.58 4.87 -6.13
N VAL A 15 0.26 5.20 -7.38
CA VAL A 15 -0.52 6.41 -7.71
C VAL A 15 -1.92 6.37 -7.10
N ARG A 16 -2.63 5.25 -7.23
CA ARG A 16 -3.98 5.08 -6.65
C ARG A 16 -4.02 5.38 -5.15
N ALA A 17 -3.08 4.84 -4.40
CA ALA A 17 -3.00 5.05 -2.96
C ALA A 17 -2.43 6.43 -2.58
N SER A 18 -1.59 7.02 -3.42
CA SER A 18 -1.00 8.34 -3.18
C SER A 18 -1.99 9.49 -3.28
N VAL A 19 -3.00 9.39 -4.15
CA VAL A 19 -3.97 10.49 -4.34
C VAL A 19 -4.70 10.84 -3.04
N PRO A 20 -5.36 9.89 -2.34
CA PRO A 20 -6.01 10.21 -1.07
C PRO A 20 -5.01 10.58 0.02
N MET A 21 -3.82 9.98 0.06
CA MET A 21 -2.77 10.37 1.01
C MET A 21 -2.31 11.80 0.83
N TYR A 22 -2.07 12.22 -0.41
CA TYR A 22 -1.69 13.59 -0.75
C TYR A 22 -2.77 14.59 -0.30
N LEU A 23 -4.04 14.30 -0.60
CA LEU A 23 -5.16 15.16 -0.22
C LEU A 23 -5.32 15.24 1.30
N LEU A 24 -5.18 14.13 2.01
CA LEU A 24 -5.22 14.08 3.48
C LEU A 24 -4.07 14.89 4.09
N SER A 25 -2.85 14.69 3.59
CA SER A 25 -1.67 15.43 4.06
C SER A 25 -1.82 16.94 3.84
N LYS A 26 -2.34 17.34 2.68
CA LYS A 26 -2.66 18.73 2.38
C LYS A 26 -3.69 19.30 3.35
N TYR A 27 -4.77 18.55 3.62
CA TYR A 27 -5.80 18.96 4.58
C TYR A 27 -5.23 19.13 5.99
N ILE A 28 -4.40 18.18 6.47
CA ILE A 28 -3.76 18.28 7.78
C ILE A 28 -2.89 19.55 7.86
N LYS A 29 -2.10 19.79 6.82
CA LYS A 29 -1.25 20.97 6.74
C LYS A 29 -2.02 22.30 6.78
N GLU A 30 -3.15 22.36 6.07
CA GLU A 30 -3.97 23.58 5.94
C GLU A 30 -4.87 23.84 7.16
N LYS A 31 -5.26 22.79 7.88
CA LYS A 31 -6.30 22.86 8.93
C LYS A 31 -5.78 22.63 10.34
N THR A 32 -4.51 22.26 10.50
CA THR A 32 -3.93 21.96 11.82
C THR A 32 -2.49 22.46 11.93
N ASP A 33 -1.98 22.52 13.15
CA ASP A 33 -0.56 22.81 13.45
C ASP A 33 0.30 21.56 13.57
N ILE A 34 -0.25 20.38 13.23
CA ILE A 34 0.45 19.10 13.27
C ILE A 34 1.63 19.14 12.30
N LYS A 35 2.78 18.62 12.74
CA LYS A 35 4.01 18.52 11.95
C LYS A 35 4.45 17.07 11.75
N VAL A 36 4.11 16.19 12.69
CA VAL A 36 4.52 14.80 12.72
C VAL A 36 3.28 13.92 12.75
N ILE A 37 3.25 12.92 11.91
CA ILE A 37 2.18 11.89 11.87
C ILE A 37 2.77 10.50 12.00
N LEU A 38 2.07 9.62 12.71
CA LEU A 38 2.38 8.20 12.77
C LEU A 38 1.59 7.45 11.70
N SER A 39 2.24 6.55 10.99
CA SER A 39 1.62 5.72 9.95
C SER A 39 1.80 4.24 10.24
N GLY A 40 0.82 3.45 9.80
CA GLY A 40 0.86 1.99 9.81
C GLY A 40 1.61 1.37 8.62
N GLU A 41 2.29 2.18 7.79
CA GLU A 41 3.08 1.65 6.67
C GLU A 41 4.13 0.64 7.16
N GLY A 42 4.38 -0.38 6.37
CA GLY A 42 5.27 -1.49 6.72
C GLY A 42 4.59 -2.67 7.39
N SER A 43 3.44 -2.45 8.03
CA SER A 43 2.75 -3.55 8.71
C SER A 43 2.24 -4.62 7.76
N ASP A 44 1.82 -4.25 6.56
CA ASP A 44 1.30 -5.17 5.56
C ASP A 44 2.42 -5.98 4.89
N GLU A 45 3.54 -5.35 4.61
CA GLU A 45 4.72 -5.95 4.01
C GLU A 45 5.37 -6.96 4.96
N LEU A 46 5.57 -6.57 6.21
CA LEU A 46 6.19 -7.43 7.23
C LEU A 46 5.34 -8.63 7.59
N SER A 47 4.04 -8.44 7.68
CA SER A 47 3.12 -9.47 8.17
C SER A 47 2.35 -10.22 7.09
N GLY A 48 2.60 -9.93 5.81
CA GLY A 48 1.94 -10.58 4.69
C GLY A 48 0.42 -10.41 4.74
N SER A 49 -0.05 -9.17 4.86
CA SER A 49 -1.48 -8.94 5.07
C SER A 49 -2.24 -8.43 3.86
N TYR A 50 -1.61 -8.36 2.70
CA TYR A 50 -2.36 -8.18 1.47
C TYR A 50 -3.18 -9.43 1.15
N LEU A 51 -4.39 -9.26 0.61
CA LEU A 51 -5.33 -10.38 0.43
C LEU A 51 -4.76 -11.54 -0.42
N TYR A 52 -3.86 -11.26 -1.37
CA TYR A 52 -3.25 -12.32 -2.17
C TYR A 52 -2.38 -13.30 -1.35
N PHE A 53 -1.95 -12.95 -0.13
CA PHE A 53 -1.24 -13.85 0.77
C PHE A 53 -2.07 -15.04 1.22
N HIS A 54 -3.41 -14.99 1.11
CA HIS A 54 -4.28 -16.15 1.30
C HIS A 54 -3.97 -17.28 0.30
N LYS A 55 -3.39 -16.94 -0.84
CA LYS A 55 -3.01 -17.90 -1.89
C LYS A 55 -1.53 -18.32 -1.82
N ALA A 56 -0.80 -17.93 -0.76
CA ALA A 56 0.61 -18.31 -0.62
C ALA A 56 0.76 -19.84 -0.56
N PRO A 57 1.58 -20.45 -1.45
CA PRO A 57 1.64 -21.92 -1.57
C PRO A 57 2.23 -22.61 -0.33
N SER A 58 3.04 -21.91 0.45
CA SER A 58 3.62 -22.44 1.68
C SER A 58 4.11 -21.31 2.60
N PRO A 59 4.39 -21.59 3.89
CA PRO A 59 5.00 -20.62 4.80
C PRO A 59 6.31 -20.02 4.28
N LYS A 60 7.11 -20.83 3.55
CA LYS A 60 8.35 -20.33 2.92
C LYS A 60 8.05 -19.29 1.85
N HIS A 61 7.13 -19.56 0.93
CA HIS A 61 6.75 -18.60 -0.10
C HIS A 61 6.15 -17.32 0.50
N PHE A 62 5.36 -17.46 1.56
CA PHE A 62 4.85 -16.33 2.35
C PHE A 62 6.01 -15.45 2.86
N GLN A 63 7.01 -16.05 3.51
CA GLN A 63 8.16 -15.33 4.05
C GLN A 63 9.01 -14.68 2.95
N ASP A 64 9.28 -15.41 1.87
CA ASP A 64 10.06 -14.91 0.75
C ASP A 64 9.40 -13.66 0.13
N GLU A 65 8.08 -13.63 0.07
CA GLU A 65 7.33 -12.48 -0.42
C GLU A 65 7.37 -11.31 0.56
N CYS A 66 7.22 -11.54 1.86
CA CYS A 66 7.42 -10.48 2.86
C CYS A 66 8.82 -9.85 2.74
N ILE A 67 9.86 -10.69 2.58
CA ILE A 67 11.24 -10.19 2.38
C ILE A 67 11.33 -9.34 1.11
N ARG A 68 10.73 -9.75 0.01
CA ARG A 68 10.71 -8.98 -1.24
C ARG A 68 10.04 -7.63 -1.03
N LEU A 69 8.84 -7.62 -0.45
CA LEU A 69 8.10 -6.39 -0.21
C LEU A 69 8.87 -5.40 0.66
N VAL A 70 9.47 -5.87 1.76
CA VAL A 70 10.30 -5.02 2.63
C VAL A 70 11.54 -4.47 1.93
N LYS A 71 12.17 -5.25 1.05
CA LYS A 71 13.33 -4.77 0.26
C LYS A 71 12.95 -3.70 -0.75
N ASP A 72 11.79 -3.85 -1.37
CA ASP A 72 11.34 -3.01 -2.47
C ASP A 72 10.45 -1.85 -2.02
N VAL A 73 10.12 -1.77 -0.73
CA VAL A 73 9.17 -0.79 -0.17
C VAL A 73 9.53 0.66 -0.48
N GLN A 74 10.82 0.94 -0.67
CA GLN A 74 11.34 2.26 -1.06
C GLN A 74 10.86 2.73 -2.45
N TYR A 75 10.40 1.81 -3.30
CA TYR A 75 9.87 2.13 -4.63
C TYR A 75 8.36 2.28 -4.65
N PHE A 76 7.66 1.86 -3.60
CA PHE A 76 6.19 1.77 -3.53
C PHE A 76 5.62 2.43 -2.27
N ASP A 77 5.37 1.67 -1.22
CA ASP A 77 4.58 2.13 -0.08
C ASP A 77 5.27 3.22 0.75
N VAL A 78 6.57 3.08 1.05
CA VAL A 78 7.33 4.12 1.76
C VAL A 78 7.56 5.33 0.87
N LEU A 79 7.81 5.14 -0.43
CA LEU A 79 7.93 6.25 -1.38
C LEU A 79 6.67 7.13 -1.35
N ARG A 80 5.48 6.52 -1.50
CA ARG A 80 4.24 7.29 -1.48
C ARG A 80 3.99 7.96 -0.13
N GLY A 81 4.22 7.23 0.97
CA GLY A 81 4.05 7.76 2.32
C GLY A 81 4.92 8.98 2.56
N GLU A 82 6.21 8.86 2.30
CA GLU A 82 7.19 9.94 2.46
C GLU A 82 6.89 11.12 1.53
N LYS A 83 6.79 10.89 0.23
CA LYS A 83 6.62 11.95 -0.76
C LYS A 83 5.31 12.73 -0.59
N THR A 84 4.21 12.06 -0.28
CA THR A 84 2.91 12.75 -0.09
C THR A 84 2.87 13.58 1.18
N THR A 85 3.56 13.17 2.24
CA THR A 85 3.61 13.90 3.51
C THR A 85 4.64 15.02 3.48
N ALA A 86 5.89 14.72 3.07
CA ALA A 86 6.96 15.70 3.00
C ALA A 86 6.64 16.84 2.03
N GLY A 87 6.00 16.56 0.90
CA GLY A 87 5.54 17.56 -0.06
C GLY A 87 4.50 18.55 0.49
N ASN A 88 3.84 18.17 1.59
CA ASN A 88 2.95 19.05 2.34
C ASN A 88 3.60 19.59 3.65
N GLY A 89 4.92 19.37 3.84
CA GLY A 89 5.66 19.85 5.02
C GLY A 89 5.31 19.11 6.30
N LEU A 90 4.96 17.83 6.21
CA LEU A 90 4.73 16.93 7.33
C LEU A 90 5.85 15.89 7.41
N GLU A 91 6.19 15.46 8.62
CA GLU A 91 7.09 14.34 8.88
C GLU A 91 6.28 13.08 9.14
N ILE A 92 6.50 12.03 8.36
CA ILE A 92 5.91 10.71 8.61
C ILE A 92 6.86 9.86 9.47
N ARG A 93 6.32 9.18 10.46
CA ARG A 93 7.02 8.14 11.24
C ARG A 93 6.32 6.82 11.08
N VAL A 94 7.11 5.78 10.82
CA VAL A 94 6.65 4.42 10.46
C VAL A 94 7.18 3.39 11.47
N PRO A 95 6.55 3.23 12.63
CA PRO A 95 7.05 2.36 13.71
C PRO A 95 7.28 0.91 13.29
N PHE A 96 6.51 0.40 12.33
CA PHE A 96 6.70 -0.97 11.81
C PHE A 96 8.02 -1.17 11.07
N PHE A 97 8.68 -0.08 10.63
CA PHE A 97 10.03 -0.13 10.06
C PHE A 97 11.14 0.18 11.07
N ASP A 98 10.84 0.21 12.39
CA ASP A 98 11.91 0.16 13.39
C ASP A 98 12.79 -1.07 13.15
N LYS A 99 14.11 -0.86 13.11
CA LYS A 99 15.06 -1.90 12.74
C LYS A 99 15.01 -3.11 13.67
N THR A 100 14.77 -2.87 14.96
CA THR A 100 14.66 -3.94 15.97
C THR A 100 13.38 -4.71 15.74
N PHE A 101 12.26 -4.01 15.56
CA PHE A 101 10.98 -4.65 15.26
C PHE A 101 11.05 -5.50 13.99
N VAL A 102 11.58 -4.95 12.89
CA VAL A 102 11.74 -5.68 11.62
C VAL A 102 12.56 -6.95 11.84
N LYS A 103 13.72 -6.85 12.50
CA LYS A 103 14.59 -7.99 12.76
C LYS A 103 13.87 -9.08 13.56
N GLU A 104 13.25 -8.71 14.67
CA GLU A 104 12.56 -9.66 15.54
C GLU A 104 11.35 -10.28 14.84
N TYR A 105 10.50 -9.48 14.20
CA TYR A 105 9.31 -9.98 13.53
C TYR A 105 9.65 -10.88 12.33
N MET A 106 10.69 -10.54 11.56
CA MET A 106 11.14 -11.36 10.43
C MET A 106 11.81 -12.67 10.89
N SER A 107 12.33 -12.74 12.11
CA SER A 107 12.91 -13.96 12.69
C SER A 107 11.86 -14.97 13.17
N VAL A 108 10.61 -14.56 13.35
CA VAL A 108 9.52 -15.45 13.75
C VAL A 108 9.27 -16.52 12.69
N ASP A 109 9.07 -17.77 13.11
CA ASP A 109 8.73 -18.88 12.21
C ASP A 109 7.54 -18.50 11.30
N PRO A 110 7.72 -18.53 9.98
CA PRO A 110 6.66 -18.19 9.03
C PRO A 110 5.34 -18.93 9.24
N LYS A 111 5.39 -20.15 9.77
CA LYS A 111 4.19 -20.93 10.12
C LYS A 111 3.29 -20.24 11.14
N LEU A 112 3.84 -19.34 11.95
CA LEU A 112 3.07 -18.57 12.94
C LEU A 112 2.48 -17.29 12.35
N LYS A 113 3.01 -16.81 11.22
CA LYS A 113 2.63 -15.55 10.57
C LYS A 113 1.59 -15.68 9.48
N ILE A 114 1.46 -16.87 8.88
CA ILE A 114 0.49 -17.13 7.80
C ILE A 114 -0.94 -16.78 8.23
N VAL A 115 -1.78 -16.57 7.24
CA VAL A 115 -3.22 -16.35 7.45
C VAL A 115 -3.83 -17.49 8.27
N ARG A 116 -4.62 -17.15 9.29
CA ARG A 116 -5.33 -18.12 10.13
C ARG A 116 -6.77 -17.68 10.34
N ASN A 117 -7.68 -18.65 10.28
CA ASN A 117 -9.12 -18.42 10.47
C ASN A 117 -9.67 -17.31 9.55
N GLY A 118 -9.08 -17.14 8.37
CA GLY A 118 -9.46 -16.09 7.42
C GLY A 118 -8.92 -14.69 7.75
N TYR A 119 -8.06 -14.56 8.78
CA TYR A 119 -7.47 -13.27 9.17
C TYR A 119 -5.99 -13.19 8.83
N GLU A 120 -5.62 -12.12 8.18
CA GLU A 120 -4.24 -11.65 8.00
C GLU A 120 -3.73 -11.04 9.31
N LYS A 121 -2.40 -10.93 9.47
CA LYS A 121 -1.76 -10.39 10.69
C LYS A 121 -2.20 -11.11 11.97
N PHE A 122 -2.59 -12.39 11.86
CA PHE A 122 -3.17 -13.11 12.99
C PHE A 122 -2.31 -13.02 14.26
N LEU A 123 -1.00 -13.15 14.11
CA LEU A 123 -0.07 -13.05 15.23
C LEU A 123 -0.12 -11.68 15.92
N LEU A 124 -0.09 -10.59 15.14
CA LEU A 124 -0.20 -9.22 15.69
C LEU A 124 -1.57 -8.98 16.34
N ARG A 125 -2.64 -9.37 15.66
CA ARG A 125 -4.01 -9.23 16.18
C ARG A 125 -4.17 -9.95 17.50
N LYS A 126 -3.68 -11.17 17.59
CA LYS A 126 -3.75 -11.98 18.82
C LYS A 126 -2.91 -11.39 19.95
N ALA A 127 -1.77 -10.77 19.63
CA ALA A 127 -0.92 -10.11 20.63
C ALA A 127 -1.59 -8.90 21.29
N TYR A 128 -2.52 -8.23 20.61
CA TYR A 128 -3.22 -7.02 21.09
C TYR A 128 -4.71 -7.24 21.30
N GLU A 129 -5.15 -8.51 21.41
CA GLU A 129 -6.56 -8.85 21.51
C GLU A 129 -7.23 -8.28 22.77
N ASP A 130 -6.47 -8.21 23.87
CA ASP A 130 -6.95 -7.68 25.15
C ASP A 130 -6.74 -6.17 25.31
N ASP A 131 -5.94 -5.55 24.41
CA ASP A 131 -5.60 -4.12 24.47
C ASP A 131 -6.53 -3.24 23.63
N LEU A 132 -7.20 -3.82 22.65
CA LEU A 132 -8.03 -3.09 21.67
C LEU A 132 -9.45 -3.67 21.58
N PRO A 133 -10.46 -2.86 21.23
CA PRO A 133 -11.81 -3.36 20.98
C PRO A 133 -11.83 -4.49 19.96
N HIS A 134 -12.64 -5.51 20.22
CA HIS A 134 -12.73 -6.71 19.38
C HIS A 134 -13.04 -6.41 17.91
N ASP A 135 -13.94 -5.50 17.62
CA ASP A 135 -14.33 -5.06 16.27
C ASP A 135 -13.21 -4.32 15.53
N ILE A 136 -12.25 -3.74 16.25
CA ILE A 136 -11.04 -3.16 15.68
C ILE A 136 -9.98 -4.24 15.39
N VAL A 137 -9.71 -5.10 16.38
CA VAL A 137 -8.70 -6.17 16.24
C VAL A 137 -9.05 -7.13 15.11
N TRP A 138 -10.30 -7.57 15.05
CA TRP A 138 -10.77 -8.59 14.11
C TRP A 138 -11.55 -8.04 12.92
N ARG A 139 -11.39 -6.74 12.63
CA ARG A 139 -11.98 -6.15 11.43
C ARG A 139 -11.41 -6.79 10.15
N ARG A 140 -12.24 -6.83 9.10
CA ARG A 140 -11.80 -7.28 7.79
C ARG A 140 -10.69 -6.35 7.25
N LYS A 141 -9.70 -6.94 6.57
CA LYS A 141 -8.65 -6.19 5.87
C LYS A 141 -9.26 -5.39 4.71
N ASP A 142 -8.89 -4.14 4.64
CA ASP A 142 -9.18 -3.28 3.50
C ASP A 142 -7.92 -2.50 3.11
N GLY A 143 -7.69 -2.31 1.82
CA GLY A 143 -6.60 -1.46 1.32
C GLY A 143 -6.95 0.01 1.50
N PHE A 144 -5.95 0.86 1.71
CA PHE A 144 -6.19 2.30 1.89
C PHE A 144 -6.90 2.92 0.68
N SER A 145 -6.46 2.61 -0.54
CA SER A 145 -7.10 3.08 -1.77
C SER A 145 -8.55 2.63 -1.93
N ASP A 146 -8.92 1.48 -1.35
CA ASP A 146 -10.26 0.94 -1.41
C ASP A 146 -11.14 1.47 -0.27
N GLY A 147 -10.55 1.61 0.93
CA GLY A 147 -11.26 2.10 2.12
C GLY A 147 -11.71 3.56 2.04
N VAL A 148 -11.10 4.37 1.17
CA VAL A 148 -11.49 5.77 0.94
C VAL A 148 -12.54 5.94 -0.15
N SER A 149 -13.01 4.86 -0.74
CA SER A 149 -13.99 4.87 -1.84
C SER A 149 -15.24 4.07 -1.52
N SER A 150 -16.32 4.35 -2.26
CA SER A 150 -17.57 3.60 -2.17
C SER A 150 -17.37 2.13 -2.62
N THR A 151 -18.14 1.22 -1.99
CA THR A 151 -18.22 -0.17 -2.44
C THR A 151 -18.95 -0.32 -3.77
N GLU A 152 -19.86 0.59 -4.08
CA GLU A 152 -20.66 0.58 -5.32
C GLU A 152 -19.82 1.02 -6.52
N LYS A 153 -19.00 2.06 -6.36
CA LYS A 153 -18.08 2.54 -7.39
C LYS A 153 -16.70 2.80 -6.77
N PRO A 154 -15.82 1.80 -6.75
CA PRO A 154 -14.48 1.94 -6.20
C PRO A 154 -13.64 2.93 -7.01
N TRP A 155 -12.69 3.57 -6.33
CA TRP A 155 -11.82 4.59 -6.90
C TRP A 155 -11.13 4.16 -8.20
N TYR A 156 -10.62 2.94 -8.25
CA TYR A 156 -9.96 2.44 -9.45
C TYR A 156 -10.89 2.41 -10.67
N GLN A 157 -12.18 2.12 -10.47
CA GLN A 157 -13.16 2.10 -11.55
C GLN A 157 -13.47 3.50 -12.08
N VAL A 158 -13.50 4.49 -11.19
CA VAL A 158 -13.65 5.91 -11.58
C VAL A 158 -12.49 6.34 -12.48
N ILE A 159 -11.26 5.95 -12.14
CA ILE A 159 -10.08 6.27 -12.95
C ILE A 159 -10.08 5.50 -14.27
N GLU A 160 -10.43 4.22 -14.25
CA GLU A 160 -10.57 3.43 -15.49
C GLU A 160 -11.57 4.05 -16.48
N ASP A 161 -12.75 4.42 -15.98
CA ASP A 161 -13.77 5.07 -16.81
C ASP A 161 -13.20 6.36 -17.43
N TYR A 162 -12.61 7.21 -16.60
CA TYR A 162 -12.00 8.46 -17.06
C TYR A 162 -10.90 8.24 -18.11
N THR A 163 -10.00 7.30 -17.88
CA THR A 163 -8.89 7.05 -18.81
C THR A 163 -9.35 6.42 -20.12
N LYS A 164 -10.38 5.56 -20.08
CA LYS A 164 -11.01 5.00 -21.29
C LYS A 164 -11.64 6.07 -22.18
N GLU A 165 -12.34 7.06 -21.61
CA GLU A 165 -12.88 8.20 -22.36
C GLU A 165 -11.77 8.97 -23.10
N HIS A 166 -10.56 9.00 -22.53
CA HIS A 166 -9.39 9.64 -23.12
C HIS A 166 -8.53 8.70 -23.99
N LYS A 167 -9.01 7.47 -24.26
CA LYS A 167 -8.33 6.45 -25.07
C LYS A 167 -7.00 5.95 -24.51
N TYR A 168 -6.86 5.95 -23.19
CA TYR A 168 -5.69 5.41 -22.47
C TYR A 168 -6.10 4.23 -21.62
N THR A 169 -5.16 3.33 -21.34
CA THR A 169 -5.19 2.55 -20.11
C THR A 169 -4.72 3.43 -18.95
N GLU A 170 -5.10 3.10 -17.73
CA GLU A 170 -4.66 3.85 -16.54
C GLU A 170 -3.13 3.97 -16.46
N LYS A 171 -2.43 2.86 -16.69
CA LYS A 171 -0.97 2.82 -16.73
C LYS A 171 -0.38 3.77 -17.79
N GLN A 172 -0.91 3.76 -19.00
CA GLN A 172 -0.47 4.67 -20.06
C GLN A 172 -0.71 6.12 -19.68
N TYR A 173 -1.87 6.41 -19.09
CA TYR A 173 -2.21 7.77 -18.68
C TYR A 173 -1.25 8.29 -17.58
N TYR A 174 -0.93 7.47 -16.59
CA TYR A 174 0.02 7.86 -15.56
C TYR A 174 1.44 8.04 -16.10
N LEU A 175 1.87 7.18 -17.00
CA LEU A 175 3.16 7.32 -17.67
C LEU A 175 3.25 8.62 -18.49
N GLU A 176 2.22 8.98 -19.23
CA GLU A 176 2.20 10.24 -20.00
C GLU A 176 2.21 11.47 -19.07
N LEU A 177 1.49 11.41 -17.94
CA LEU A 177 1.56 12.47 -16.93
C LEU A 177 2.95 12.56 -16.27
N PHE A 178 3.59 11.42 -16.00
CA PHE A 178 4.94 11.36 -15.45
C PHE A 178 5.97 11.99 -16.40
N LYS A 179 5.91 11.65 -17.68
CA LYS A 179 6.81 12.19 -18.70
C LYS A 179 6.74 13.71 -18.85
N LYS A 180 5.63 14.35 -18.54
CA LYS A 180 5.54 15.81 -18.56
C LYS A 180 6.56 16.48 -17.63
N TYR A 181 6.90 15.83 -16.52
CA TYR A 181 7.81 16.35 -15.49
C TYR A 181 9.18 15.67 -15.49
N TYR A 182 9.23 14.39 -15.85
CA TYR A 182 10.37 13.50 -15.64
C TYR A 182 10.71 12.67 -16.88
N ASN A 183 10.62 13.28 -18.05
CA ASN A 183 10.91 12.61 -19.32
C ASN A 183 12.34 12.06 -19.35
N GLY A 184 12.48 10.78 -19.69
CA GLY A 184 13.75 10.08 -19.69
C GLY A 184 14.14 9.48 -18.31
N CYS A 185 13.29 9.64 -17.28
CA CYS A 185 13.50 9.11 -15.94
C CYS A 185 12.61 7.89 -15.63
N GLU A 186 12.02 7.25 -16.63
CA GLU A 186 11.08 6.13 -16.46
C GLU A 186 11.72 4.94 -15.73
N TYR A 187 13.03 4.83 -15.75
CA TYR A 187 13.80 3.79 -15.06
C TYR A 187 13.72 3.83 -13.52
N ILE A 188 13.22 4.93 -12.95
CA ILE A 188 13.06 5.04 -11.48
C ILE A 188 11.95 4.13 -10.93
N CYS A 189 10.98 3.72 -11.77
CA CYS A 189 10.05 2.66 -11.45
C CYS A 189 10.64 1.32 -11.92
N PRO A 190 11.20 0.50 -11.04
CA PRO A 190 11.98 -0.68 -11.44
C PRO A 190 11.10 -1.74 -12.11
N TYR A 191 9.83 -1.82 -11.72
CA TYR A 191 8.82 -2.71 -12.29
C TYR A 191 7.42 -2.25 -11.86
N GLU A 192 6.38 -2.76 -12.50
CA GLU A 192 5.00 -2.57 -12.08
C GLU A 192 4.69 -3.46 -10.87
N TRP A 193 4.16 -2.88 -9.80
CA TRP A 193 3.75 -3.66 -8.64
C TRP A 193 2.52 -4.49 -8.97
N LEU A 194 2.64 -5.80 -8.84
CA LEU A 194 1.55 -6.75 -9.03
C LEU A 194 1.53 -7.77 -7.87
N PRO A 195 0.34 -8.19 -7.44
CA PRO A 195 0.21 -9.25 -6.45
C PRO A 195 0.68 -10.60 -7.02
N LYS A 196 1.26 -11.46 -6.16
CA LYS A 196 1.66 -12.82 -6.54
C LYS A 196 0.52 -13.83 -6.37
N TRP A 197 0.70 -15.01 -6.96
CA TRP A 197 -0.17 -16.20 -6.82
C TRP A 197 -1.62 -16.01 -7.23
N ILE A 198 -1.93 -14.96 -7.95
CA ILE A 198 -3.23 -14.70 -8.53
C ILE A 198 -3.04 -14.18 -9.95
N ASP A 199 -3.97 -14.56 -10.81
CA ASP A 199 -4.00 -14.08 -12.19
C ASP A 199 -4.65 -12.71 -12.21
N GLN A 200 -3.85 -11.67 -12.02
CA GLN A 200 -4.32 -10.29 -12.08
C GLN A 200 -3.50 -9.49 -13.08
N THR A 201 -4.20 -8.98 -14.04
CA THR A 201 -3.71 -7.92 -14.94
C THR A 201 -3.97 -6.53 -14.38
N ASN A 202 -4.86 -6.43 -13.37
CA ASN A 202 -5.18 -5.18 -12.68
C ASN A 202 -4.68 -5.26 -11.24
N PRO A 203 -3.81 -4.33 -10.79
CA PRO A 203 -3.26 -4.30 -9.44
C PRO A 203 -4.25 -3.81 -8.38
N SER A 204 -5.57 -3.97 -8.57
CA SER A 204 -6.52 -3.62 -7.53
C SER A 204 -6.33 -4.52 -6.31
N GLY A 205 -6.28 -3.93 -5.11
CA GLY A 205 -6.14 -4.67 -3.86
C GLY A 205 -7.36 -5.51 -3.47
N ARG A 206 -8.47 -5.36 -4.20
CA ARG A 206 -9.72 -6.09 -3.95
C ARG A 206 -9.66 -7.48 -4.55
N LEU A 207 -9.24 -8.42 -3.74
CA LEU A 207 -9.43 -9.83 -4.02
C LEU A 207 -10.78 -10.26 -3.41
N ILE A 208 -11.66 -10.84 -4.23
CA ILE A 208 -12.81 -11.59 -3.72
C ILE A 208 -12.24 -12.96 -3.33
N LEU A 209 -12.18 -13.20 -2.04
CA LEU A 209 -11.87 -14.52 -1.50
C LEU A 209 -13.20 -15.29 -1.48
N ASP A 210 -13.28 -16.30 -2.34
CA ASP A 210 -14.42 -17.25 -2.35
C ASP A 210 -14.50 -18.04 -1.05
#